data_2981e2e66147abe91bd47011b0b7c6e1
#
_entry.id   2981e2e66147abe91bd47011b0b7c6e1
#
_cell.length_a   1.000
_cell.length_b   1.000
_cell.length_c   1.000
_cell.angle_alpha   90.00
_cell.angle_beta   90.00
_cell.angle_gamma   90.00
#
_symmetry.space_group_name_H-M   'P 1'
#
loop_
_entity.id
_entity.type
_entity.pdbx_description
1 polymer ?
#
loop_
_entity_poly.entity_id
_entity_poly.type
_entity_poly.pdbx_seq_one_letter_code
_entity_poly.pdbx_strand_id
1 'polypeptide(L)'
;MPHLRIPLISVIAGLSILVGSLGGRGVQAQPDSVRAEMLKEKGFPPDHSPKGALWRTAAVPGWGQYYNRQHYKIPLVYAGLAGLAFRIYRSQHRYRLFDRAHLFGIGRERAGEGENPYRQYRTQFNRVKEELFLGGTVRLDEVRSQRDELRRQRDLAILGAGLFYALTLLDAYVSAHLLTVDEELAVRVRPTGTVGPIRTALSASRSGPIPSGSSTVRDGIGLRIQMRF
;
A
#
# COMPACT_ATOMS: atom_id res chain seq x y z
N MET A 1 27.49 -16.03 -21.21
CA MET A 1 26.74 -16.13 -19.94
C MET A 1 25.26 -15.98 -20.29
N PRO A 2 24.40 -16.96 -19.98
CA PRO A 2 22.99 -16.91 -20.34
C PRO A 2 22.32 -15.77 -19.56
N HIS A 3 21.69 -14.87 -20.28
CA HIS A 3 20.89 -13.79 -19.73
C HIS A 3 19.70 -14.39 -18.98
N LEU A 4 19.74 -14.33 -17.66
CA LEU A 4 18.61 -14.70 -16.80
C LEU A 4 17.47 -13.71 -17.11
N ARG A 5 16.67 -14.04 -18.12
CA ARG A 5 15.39 -13.38 -18.37
C ARG A 5 14.44 -13.94 -17.29
N ILE A 6 14.44 -13.30 -16.13
CA ILE A 6 13.38 -13.53 -15.16
C ILE A 6 12.14 -12.96 -15.82
N PRO A 7 11.21 -13.79 -16.33
CA PRO A 7 9.97 -13.27 -16.90
C PRO A 7 9.18 -12.61 -15.77
N LEU A 8 8.54 -11.49 -16.05
CA LEU A 8 7.66 -10.77 -15.13
C LEU A 8 6.64 -11.71 -14.46
N ILE A 9 6.27 -12.78 -15.18
CA ILE A 9 5.39 -13.88 -14.75
C ILE A 9 5.96 -14.61 -13.52
N SER A 10 7.29 -14.79 -13.41
CA SER A 10 7.91 -15.48 -12.25
C SER A 10 7.87 -14.65 -10.97
N VAL A 11 7.91 -13.32 -11.08
CA VAL A 11 7.77 -12.42 -9.92
C VAL A 11 6.33 -12.41 -9.43
N ILE A 12 5.36 -12.45 -10.34
CA ILE A 12 3.93 -12.53 -10.00
C ILE A 12 3.61 -13.89 -9.38
N ALA A 13 4.16 -14.99 -9.91
CA ALA A 13 3.99 -16.33 -9.37
C ALA A 13 4.61 -16.49 -7.97
N GLY A 14 5.80 -15.91 -7.72
CA GLY A 14 6.45 -15.90 -6.41
C GLY A 14 5.65 -15.15 -5.35
N LEU A 15 5.02 -14.04 -5.72
CA LEU A 15 4.18 -13.25 -4.83
C LEU A 15 2.87 -13.99 -4.47
N SER A 16 2.35 -14.80 -5.40
CA SER A 16 1.15 -15.62 -5.17
C SER A 16 1.38 -16.72 -4.13
N ILE A 17 2.58 -17.27 -4.05
CA ILE A 17 2.97 -18.29 -3.06
C ILE A 17 3.12 -17.69 -1.67
N LEU A 18 3.63 -16.46 -1.56
CA LEU A 18 3.78 -15.77 -0.28
C LEU A 18 2.44 -15.44 0.37
N VAL A 19 1.42 -15.13 -0.42
CA VAL A 19 0.05 -14.83 0.06
C VAL A 19 -0.66 -16.10 0.56
N GLY A 20 -0.33 -17.27 0.00
CA GLY A 20 -0.91 -18.55 0.43
C GLY A 20 -0.50 -19.03 1.81
N SER A 21 0.66 -18.58 2.32
CA SER A 21 1.20 -19.01 3.64
C SER A 21 0.75 -18.14 4.83
N LEU A 22 0.07 -17.02 4.60
CA LEU A 22 -0.51 -16.16 5.64
C LEU A 22 -1.84 -16.68 6.22
N GLY A 23 -2.14 -17.97 6.05
CA GLY A 23 -3.19 -18.70 6.76
C GLY A 23 -2.89 -18.83 8.25
N GLY A 24 -2.61 -17.74 8.94
CA GLY A 24 -2.32 -17.68 10.38
C GLY A 24 -3.55 -18.01 11.22
N ARG A 25 -3.30 -18.76 12.27
CA ARG A 25 -4.20 -19.22 13.33
C ARG A 25 -5.16 -18.13 13.79
N GLY A 26 -6.43 -18.52 13.92
CA GLY A 26 -7.55 -17.64 14.21
C GLY A 26 -7.37 -16.81 15.49
N VAL A 27 -7.35 -15.53 15.31
CA VAL A 27 -7.96 -14.59 16.25
C VAL A 27 -9.43 -15.03 16.35
N GLN A 28 -9.95 -15.17 17.55
CA GLN A 28 -11.34 -15.57 17.81
C GLN A 28 -12.26 -14.70 16.94
N ALA A 29 -12.86 -15.32 15.94
CA ALA A 29 -13.79 -14.65 15.06
C ALA A 29 -15.03 -14.28 15.90
N GLN A 30 -15.42 -13.00 15.85
CA GLN A 30 -16.73 -12.58 16.32
C GLN A 30 -17.81 -13.48 15.70
N PRO A 31 -18.90 -13.79 16.42
CA PRO A 31 -19.99 -14.55 15.86
C PRO A 31 -20.40 -13.99 14.51
N ASP A 32 -20.51 -14.83 13.50
CA ASP A 32 -20.79 -14.42 12.11
C ASP A 32 -22.07 -13.56 12.01
N SER A 33 -23.02 -13.75 12.93
CA SER A 33 -24.25 -12.96 13.04
C SER A 33 -23.98 -11.48 13.37
N VAL A 34 -23.13 -11.18 14.36
CA VAL A 34 -22.80 -9.81 14.78
C VAL A 34 -22.05 -9.08 13.67
N ARG A 35 -21.12 -9.78 13.05
CA ARG A 35 -20.37 -9.24 11.91
C ARG A 35 -21.27 -8.90 10.72
N ALA A 36 -22.22 -9.79 10.39
CA ALA A 36 -23.16 -9.58 9.29
C ALA A 36 -24.08 -8.37 9.55
N GLU A 37 -24.47 -8.17 10.80
CA GLU A 37 -25.32 -7.04 11.21
C GLU A 37 -24.57 -5.71 11.08
N MET A 38 -23.32 -5.63 11.56
CA MET A 38 -22.44 -4.45 11.39
C MET A 38 -22.20 -4.10 9.92
N LEU A 39 -21.93 -5.09 9.09
CA LEU A 39 -21.72 -4.89 7.66
C LEU A 39 -22.99 -4.35 6.99
N LYS A 40 -24.16 -4.87 7.36
CA LYS A 40 -25.45 -4.43 6.84
C LYS A 40 -25.76 -2.99 7.25
N GLU A 41 -25.45 -2.59 8.49
CA GLU A 41 -25.61 -1.22 8.98
C GLU A 41 -24.76 -0.23 8.19
N LYS A 42 -23.51 -0.61 7.87
CA LYS A 42 -22.61 0.17 6.99
C LYS A 42 -22.93 0.03 5.49
N GLY A 43 -24.02 -0.68 5.15
CA GLY A 43 -24.50 -0.87 3.77
C GLY A 43 -23.65 -1.83 2.93
N PHE A 44 -22.82 -2.68 3.56
CA PHE A 44 -22.06 -3.73 2.87
C PHE A 44 -22.85 -5.04 2.82
N PRO A 45 -22.57 -5.92 1.84
CA PRO A 45 -23.11 -7.26 1.81
C PRO A 45 -22.66 -8.07 3.04
N PRO A 46 -23.50 -9.00 3.57
CA PRO A 46 -23.16 -9.79 4.75
C PRO A 46 -21.97 -10.73 4.54
N ASP A 47 -21.68 -11.09 3.29
CA ASP A 47 -20.54 -11.90 2.85
C ASP A 47 -19.25 -11.09 2.60
N HIS A 48 -19.27 -9.78 2.87
CA HIS A 48 -18.08 -8.93 2.71
C HIS A 48 -16.95 -9.43 3.61
N SER A 49 -15.79 -9.73 3.01
CA SER A 49 -14.67 -10.33 3.74
C SER A 49 -13.31 -9.73 3.39
N PRO A 50 -12.39 -9.62 4.37
CA PRO A 50 -11.03 -9.16 4.12
C PRO A 50 -10.28 -10.05 3.09
N LYS A 51 -10.49 -11.38 3.16
CA LYS A 51 -9.96 -12.30 2.17
C LYS A 51 -10.50 -12.02 0.76
N GLY A 52 -11.79 -11.69 0.66
CA GLY A 52 -12.43 -11.32 -0.60
C GLY A 52 -11.84 -10.03 -1.20
N ALA A 53 -11.55 -9.02 -0.37
CA ALA A 53 -10.87 -7.80 -0.80
C ALA A 53 -9.45 -8.08 -1.28
N LEU A 54 -8.69 -8.91 -0.55
CA LEU A 54 -7.32 -9.31 -0.89
C LEU A 54 -7.27 -9.99 -2.27
N TRP A 55 -8.09 -11.03 -2.48
CA TRP A 55 -8.08 -11.77 -3.74
C TRP A 55 -8.50 -10.92 -4.94
N ARG A 56 -9.47 -10.02 -4.75
CA ARG A 56 -9.86 -9.08 -5.80
C ARG A 56 -8.73 -8.13 -6.16
N THR A 57 -8.01 -7.59 -5.15
CA THR A 57 -6.82 -6.76 -5.40
C THR A 57 -5.71 -7.54 -6.07
N ALA A 58 -5.51 -8.81 -5.70
CA ALA A 58 -4.52 -9.69 -6.33
C ALA A 58 -4.85 -10.03 -7.79
N ALA A 59 -6.11 -10.04 -8.17
CA ALA A 59 -6.51 -10.23 -9.56
C ALA A 59 -6.35 -8.96 -10.40
N VAL A 60 -6.83 -7.82 -9.86
CA VAL A 60 -6.76 -6.51 -10.53
C VAL A 60 -6.42 -5.45 -9.49
N PRO A 61 -5.30 -4.71 -9.66
CA PRO A 61 -4.94 -3.61 -8.77
C PRO A 61 -6.08 -2.60 -8.66
N GLY A 62 -6.47 -2.25 -7.41
CA GLY A 62 -7.59 -1.33 -7.19
C GLY A 62 -8.96 -1.99 -7.03
N TRP A 63 -9.14 -3.25 -7.41
CA TRP A 63 -10.44 -3.93 -7.29
C TRP A 63 -10.85 -4.14 -5.83
N GLY A 64 -9.92 -4.40 -4.92
CA GLY A 64 -10.21 -4.48 -3.49
C GLY A 64 -10.63 -3.14 -2.89
N GLN A 65 -10.02 -2.03 -3.34
CA GLN A 65 -10.44 -0.68 -2.95
C GLN A 65 -11.84 -0.36 -3.45
N TYR A 66 -12.18 -0.78 -4.68
CA TYR A 66 -13.54 -0.70 -5.21
C TYR A 66 -14.52 -1.50 -4.35
N TYR A 67 -14.17 -2.74 -4.00
CA TYR A 67 -14.96 -3.62 -3.16
C TYR A 67 -15.19 -3.05 -1.74
N ASN A 68 -14.19 -2.33 -1.19
CA ASN A 68 -14.27 -1.63 0.08
C ASN A 68 -14.91 -0.24 -0.02
N ARG A 69 -15.45 0.15 -1.19
CA ARG A 69 -16.04 1.47 -1.48
C ARG A 69 -15.08 2.66 -1.31
N GLN A 70 -13.78 2.41 -1.37
CA GLN A 70 -12.74 3.43 -1.25
C GLN A 70 -12.28 3.91 -2.63
N HIS A 71 -13.22 4.37 -3.45
CA HIS A 71 -12.98 4.74 -4.85
C HIS A 71 -11.91 5.81 -5.03
N TYR A 72 -11.76 6.70 -4.05
CA TYR A 72 -10.75 7.77 -4.07
C TYR A 72 -9.30 7.25 -4.07
N LYS A 73 -9.05 6.02 -3.60
CA LYS A 73 -7.72 5.40 -3.61
C LYS A 73 -7.35 4.81 -4.97
N ILE A 74 -8.33 4.48 -5.81
CA ILE A 74 -8.11 3.84 -7.11
C ILE A 74 -7.21 4.67 -8.02
N PRO A 75 -7.48 5.98 -8.27
CA PRO A 75 -6.60 6.79 -9.10
C PRO A 75 -5.18 6.89 -8.53
N LEU A 76 -5.00 6.89 -7.20
CA LEU A 76 -3.69 6.90 -6.57
C LEU A 76 -2.89 5.63 -6.87
N VAL A 77 -3.54 4.45 -6.78
CA VAL A 77 -2.94 3.15 -7.11
C VAL A 77 -2.49 3.11 -8.57
N TYR A 78 -3.35 3.53 -9.50
CA TYR A 78 -3.00 3.54 -10.93
C TYR A 78 -1.93 4.58 -11.27
N ALA A 79 -1.95 5.75 -10.65
CA ALA A 79 -0.90 6.76 -10.81
C ALA A 79 0.47 6.23 -10.34
N GLY A 80 0.53 5.54 -9.19
CA GLY A 80 1.73 4.91 -8.68
C GLY A 80 2.25 3.82 -9.61
N LEU A 81 1.39 2.90 -10.05
CA LEU A 81 1.76 1.83 -10.99
C LEU A 81 2.21 2.39 -12.35
N ALA A 82 1.51 3.40 -12.88
CA ALA A 82 1.88 4.04 -14.14
C ALA A 82 3.24 4.72 -14.06
N GLY A 83 3.54 5.43 -12.96
CA GLY A 83 4.84 6.06 -12.72
C GLY A 83 5.97 5.03 -12.67
N LEU A 84 5.77 3.91 -11.96
CA LEU A 84 6.75 2.82 -11.89
C LEU A 84 6.92 2.12 -13.23
N ALA A 85 5.83 1.84 -13.96
CA ALA A 85 5.87 1.26 -15.29
C ALA A 85 6.62 2.16 -16.28
N PHE A 86 6.37 3.48 -16.25
CA PHE A 86 7.08 4.45 -17.06
C PHE A 86 8.59 4.47 -16.74
N ARG A 87 8.94 4.43 -15.45
CA ARG A 87 10.34 4.36 -14.99
C ARG A 87 11.03 3.10 -15.54
N ILE A 88 10.40 1.94 -15.41
CA ILE A 88 10.92 0.66 -15.92
C ILE A 88 11.08 0.72 -17.43
N TYR A 89 10.08 1.20 -18.16
CA TYR A 89 10.11 1.35 -19.62
C TYR A 89 11.26 2.24 -20.06
N ARG A 90 11.41 3.43 -19.45
CA ARG A 90 12.47 4.39 -19.78
C ARG A 90 13.85 3.82 -19.51
N SER A 91 14.06 3.19 -18.32
CA SER A 91 15.34 2.57 -17.96
C SER A 91 15.67 1.41 -18.89
N GLN A 92 14.71 0.58 -19.24
CA GLN A 92 14.90 -0.53 -20.17
C GLN A 92 15.23 -0.06 -21.59
N HIS A 93 14.59 1.01 -22.06
CA HIS A 93 14.87 1.56 -23.38
C HIS A 93 16.30 2.13 -23.46
N ARG A 94 16.70 2.93 -22.46
CA ARG A 94 18.05 3.48 -22.38
C ARG A 94 19.11 2.39 -22.17
N TYR A 95 18.86 1.41 -21.30
CA TYR A 95 19.74 0.28 -21.11
C TYR A 95 20.06 -0.42 -22.44
N ARG A 96 19.04 -0.72 -23.25
CA ARG A 96 19.25 -1.35 -24.57
C ARG A 96 20.09 -0.50 -25.51
N LEU A 97 19.94 0.83 -25.45
CA LEU A 97 20.76 1.75 -26.26
C LEU A 97 22.22 1.66 -25.88
N PHE A 98 22.54 1.78 -24.60
CA PHE A 98 23.92 1.72 -24.09
C PHE A 98 24.54 0.32 -24.23
N ASP A 99 23.77 -0.74 -24.04
CA ASP A 99 24.23 -2.12 -24.21
C ASP A 99 24.66 -2.39 -25.65
N ARG A 100 23.84 -1.99 -26.63
CA ARG A 100 24.17 -2.12 -28.05
C ARG A 100 25.36 -1.24 -28.47
N ALA A 101 25.44 -0.03 -27.94
CA ALA A 101 26.56 0.87 -28.18
C ALA A 101 27.88 0.29 -27.63
N HIS A 102 27.84 -0.28 -26.43
CA HIS A 102 28.98 -0.95 -25.80
C HIS A 102 29.44 -2.16 -26.62
N LEU A 103 28.54 -3.01 -27.10
CA LEU A 103 28.86 -4.16 -27.96
C LEU A 103 29.54 -3.70 -29.25
N PHE A 104 29.05 -2.66 -29.91
CA PHE A 104 29.71 -2.10 -31.10
C PHE A 104 31.11 -1.58 -30.78
N GLY A 105 31.27 -0.87 -29.67
CA GLY A 105 32.57 -0.32 -29.26
C GLY A 105 33.61 -1.41 -29.03
N ILE A 106 33.28 -2.49 -28.30
CA ILE A 106 34.16 -3.64 -28.10
C ILE A 106 34.55 -4.31 -29.43
N GLY A 107 33.56 -4.53 -30.28
CA GLY A 107 33.79 -5.14 -31.59
C GLY A 107 34.74 -4.30 -32.46
N ARG A 108 34.61 -2.96 -32.41
CA ARG A 108 35.50 -2.03 -33.10
C ARG A 108 36.92 -2.04 -32.55
N GLU A 109 37.10 -2.11 -31.24
CA GLU A 109 38.44 -2.19 -30.63
C GLU A 109 39.16 -3.48 -30.97
N ARG A 110 38.46 -4.61 -31.10
CA ARG A 110 39.04 -5.92 -31.35
C ARG A 110 39.34 -6.22 -32.81
N ALA A 111 38.44 -5.86 -33.70
CA ALA A 111 38.46 -6.29 -35.10
C ALA A 111 38.53 -5.11 -36.08
N GLY A 112 38.56 -3.87 -35.62
CA GLY A 112 38.40 -2.68 -36.47
C GLY A 112 36.95 -2.47 -36.92
N GLU A 113 36.72 -1.34 -37.60
CA GLU A 113 35.35 -0.95 -37.97
C GLU A 113 34.73 -1.82 -39.08
N GLY A 114 35.58 -2.28 -40.04
CA GLY A 114 35.15 -3.07 -41.19
C GLY A 114 34.78 -4.52 -40.87
N GLU A 115 35.41 -5.14 -39.89
CA GLU A 115 35.23 -6.53 -39.49
C GLU A 115 34.43 -6.68 -38.19
N ASN A 116 33.88 -5.58 -37.69
CA ASN A 116 33.12 -5.58 -36.46
C ASN A 116 31.84 -6.47 -36.57
N PRO A 117 31.72 -7.53 -35.78
CA PRO A 117 30.56 -8.44 -35.81
C PRO A 117 29.26 -7.75 -35.37
N TYR A 118 29.34 -6.58 -34.73
CA TYR A 118 28.20 -5.79 -34.21
C TYR A 118 27.88 -4.56 -35.06
N ARG A 119 28.23 -4.58 -36.37
CA ARG A 119 28.02 -3.44 -37.31
C ARG A 119 26.60 -2.90 -37.31
N GLN A 120 25.61 -3.75 -37.09
CA GLN A 120 24.18 -3.36 -36.98
C GLN A 120 23.90 -2.35 -35.87
N TYR A 121 24.77 -2.23 -34.86
CA TYR A 121 24.62 -1.30 -33.74
C TYR A 121 25.38 0.02 -33.90
N ARG A 122 25.90 0.33 -35.07
CA ARG A 122 26.62 1.57 -35.36
C ARG A 122 25.79 2.82 -35.08
N THR A 123 24.49 2.79 -35.41
CA THR A 123 23.57 3.91 -35.17
C THR A 123 23.38 4.18 -33.67
N GLN A 124 23.26 3.15 -32.86
CA GLN A 124 23.15 3.28 -31.41
C GLN A 124 24.48 3.82 -30.80
N PHE A 125 25.63 3.36 -31.29
CA PHE A 125 26.90 3.87 -30.86
C PHE A 125 27.09 5.37 -31.21
N ASN A 126 26.72 5.79 -32.41
CA ASN A 126 26.81 7.19 -32.81
C ASN A 126 25.89 8.07 -31.96
N ARG A 127 24.66 7.59 -31.66
CA ARG A 127 23.75 8.30 -30.77
C ARG A 127 24.33 8.48 -29.35
N VAL A 128 24.93 7.45 -28.78
CA VAL A 128 25.59 7.53 -27.46
C VAL A 128 26.80 8.44 -27.52
N LYS A 129 27.58 8.42 -28.65
CA LYS A 129 28.71 9.30 -28.87
C LYS A 129 28.28 10.78 -28.87
N GLU A 130 27.16 11.10 -29.50
CA GLU A 130 26.60 12.47 -29.52
C GLU A 130 26.02 12.86 -28.16
N GLU A 131 25.24 11.98 -27.54
CA GLU A 131 24.52 12.25 -26.30
C GLU A 131 25.46 12.39 -25.09
N LEU A 132 26.50 11.55 -24.99
CA LEU A 132 27.36 11.47 -23.80
C LEU A 132 28.71 12.18 -24.00
N PHE A 133 29.28 12.15 -25.21
CA PHE A 133 30.60 12.65 -25.50
C PHE A 133 30.62 13.85 -26.45
N LEU A 134 29.46 14.44 -26.78
CA LEU A 134 29.32 15.60 -27.68
C LEU A 134 30.09 15.42 -28.99
N GLY A 135 30.13 14.20 -29.54
CA GLY A 135 30.86 13.86 -30.76
C GLY A 135 32.34 13.56 -30.55
N GLY A 136 32.88 13.68 -29.33
CA GLY A 136 34.30 13.44 -29.00
C GLY A 136 34.68 11.94 -28.94
N THR A 137 35.80 11.63 -28.28
CA THR A 137 36.31 10.25 -28.12
C THR A 137 35.45 9.48 -27.11
N VAL A 138 34.87 8.36 -27.55
CA VAL A 138 34.06 7.50 -26.69
C VAL A 138 34.98 6.66 -25.80
N ARG A 139 34.76 6.76 -24.49
CA ARG A 139 35.39 5.89 -23.49
C ARG A 139 34.46 4.74 -23.15
N LEU A 140 34.82 3.52 -23.52
CA LEU A 140 33.96 2.35 -23.36
C LEU A 140 33.66 2.03 -21.88
N ASP A 141 34.57 2.34 -20.98
CA ASP A 141 34.36 2.17 -19.53
C ASP A 141 33.19 3.04 -19.02
N GLU A 142 33.10 4.25 -19.54
CA GLU A 142 31.98 5.16 -19.19
C GLU A 142 30.63 4.69 -19.77
N VAL A 143 30.63 4.21 -21.02
CA VAL A 143 29.47 3.58 -21.64
C VAL A 143 29.02 2.36 -20.85
N ARG A 144 29.95 1.54 -20.39
CA ARG A 144 29.71 0.38 -19.55
C ARG A 144 29.09 0.78 -18.19
N SER A 145 29.69 1.76 -17.53
CA SER A 145 29.22 2.25 -16.23
C SER A 145 27.79 2.80 -16.31
N GLN A 146 27.47 3.58 -17.34
CA GLN A 146 26.12 4.08 -17.60
C GLN A 146 25.12 2.95 -17.88
N ARG A 147 25.52 1.94 -18.65
CA ARG A 147 24.72 0.74 -18.89
C ARG A 147 24.39 0.02 -17.58
N ASP A 148 25.39 -0.20 -16.73
CA ASP A 148 25.26 -0.94 -15.48
C ASP A 148 24.41 -0.16 -14.48
N GLU A 149 24.50 1.18 -14.44
CA GLU A 149 23.66 2.05 -13.65
C GLU A 149 22.18 1.98 -14.11
N LEU A 150 21.93 2.04 -15.41
CA LEU A 150 20.57 1.92 -15.96
C LEU A 150 19.95 0.55 -15.65
N ARG A 151 20.77 -0.51 -15.67
CA ARG A 151 20.34 -1.86 -15.24
C ARG A 151 19.92 -1.85 -13.78
N ARG A 152 20.76 -1.30 -12.89
CA ARG A 152 20.45 -1.18 -11.46
C ARG A 152 19.19 -0.38 -11.21
N GLN A 153 19.02 0.76 -11.88
CA GLN A 153 17.81 1.59 -11.77
C GLN A 153 16.55 0.85 -12.22
N ARG A 154 16.63 0.06 -13.28
CA ARG A 154 15.53 -0.78 -13.73
C ARG A 154 15.17 -1.84 -12.68
N ASP A 155 16.17 -2.55 -12.18
CA ASP A 155 15.96 -3.65 -11.23
C ASP A 155 15.38 -3.12 -9.91
N LEU A 156 15.84 -1.96 -9.41
CA LEU A 156 15.26 -1.27 -8.26
C LEU A 156 13.81 -0.82 -8.53
N ALA A 157 13.52 -0.35 -9.74
CA ALA A 157 12.15 0.04 -10.09
C ALA A 157 11.19 -1.16 -10.15
N ILE A 158 11.67 -2.33 -10.59
CA ILE A 158 10.89 -3.59 -10.57
C ILE A 158 10.60 -4.02 -9.13
N LEU A 159 11.63 -3.99 -8.26
CA LEU A 159 11.46 -4.30 -6.83
C LEU A 159 10.48 -3.32 -6.16
N GLY A 160 10.62 -2.02 -6.47
CA GLY A 160 9.70 -0.98 -6.00
C GLY A 160 8.25 -1.21 -6.45
N ALA A 161 8.05 -1.66 -7.68
CA ALA A 161 6.72 -2.00 -8.19
C ALA A 161 6.10 -3.19 -7.45
N GLY A 162 6.89 -4.23 -7.17
CA GLY A 162 6.46 -5.37 -6.37
C GLY A 162 6.08 -4.98 -4.94
N LEU A 163 6.91 -4.15 -4.30
CA LEU A 163 6.62 -3.64 -2.95
C LEU A 163 5.37 -2.75 -2.92
N PHE A 164 5.24 -1.83 -3.87
CA PHE A 164 4.06 -0.98 -3.99
C PHE A 164 2.79 -1.79 -4.18
N TYR A 165 2.85 -2.84 -5.01
CA TYR A 165 1.73 -3.75 -5.20
C TYR A 165 1.38 -4.53 -3.92
N ALA A 166 2.39 -5.04 -3.20
CA ALA A 166 2.18 -5.70 -1.91
C ALA A 166 1.52 -4.78 -0.87
N LEU A 167 1.95 -3.51 -0.81
CA LEU A 167 1.31 -2.50 0.05
C LEU A 167 -0.15 -2.24 -0.34
N THR A 168 -0.45 -2.25 -1.64
CA THR A 168 -1.84 -2.08 -2.13
C THR A 168 -2.73 -3.28 -1.71
N LEU A 169 -2.18 -4.49 -1.72
CA LEU A 169 -2.87 -5.69 -1.22
C LEU A 169 -3.15 -5.59 0.28
N LEU A 170 -2.14 -5.19 1.06
CA LEU A 170 -2.27 -5.01 2.50
C LEU A 170 -3.29 -3.92 2.85
N ASP A 171 -3.27 -2.79 2.15
CA ASP A 171 -4.24 -1.71 2.34
C ASP A 171 -5.68 -2.21 2.11
N ALA A 172 -5.92 -2.94 1.04
CA ALA A 172 -7.24 -3.50 0.75
C ALA A 172 -7.71 -4.50 1.83
N TYR A 173 -6.79 -5.35 2.30
CA TYR A 173 -7.06 -6.34 3.35
C TYR A 173 -7.38 -5.67 4.69
N VAL A 174 -6.50 -4.76 5.14
CA VAL A 174 -6.64 -4.03 6.41
C VAL A 174 -7.88 -3.16 6.41
N SER A 175 -8.15 -2.43 5.32
CA SER A 175 -9.35 -1.61 5.18
C SER A 175 -10.63 -2.43 5.31
N ALA A 176 -10.68 -3.63 4.70
CA ALA A 176 -11.83 -4.52 4.84
C ALA A 176 -11.96 -5.10 6.26
N HIS A 177 -10.84 -5.31 6.96
CA HIS A 177 -10.83 -5.82 8.33
C HIS A 177 -11.32 -4.76 9.32
N LEU A 178 -10.90 -3.52 9.15
CA LEU A 178 -11.29 -2.40 10.00
C LEU A 178 -12.78 -2.06 9.91
N LEU A 179 -13.48 -2.41 8.83
CA LEU A 179 -14.93 -2.22 8.72
C LEU A 179 -15.72 -2.90 9.84
N THR A 180 -15.19 -3.96 10.43
CA THR A 180 -15.83 -4.74 11.49
C THR A 180 -15.31 -4.43 12.89
N VAL A 181 -14.24 -3.64 13.01
CA VAL A 181 -13.56 -3.36 14.30
C VAL A 181 -13.90 -1.97 14.84
N ASP A 182 -14.31 -1.03 14.00
CA ASP A 182 -14.51 0.39 14.37
C ASP A 182 -15.52 0.65 15.48
N GLU A 183 -16.41 -0.30 15.81
CA GLU A 183 -17.41 -0.10 16.87
C GLU A 183 -16.95 -0.51 18.27
N GLU A 184 -15.92 -1.36 18.41
CA GLU A 184 -15.43 -1.70 19.76
C GLU A 184 -14.67 -0.54 20.43
N LEU A 185 -14.21 0.43 19.66
CA LEU A 185 -13.55 1.64 20.15
C LEU A 185 -14.49 2.84 20.31
N ALA A 186 -15.77 2.71 19.97
CA ALA A 186 -16.74 3.71 20.28
C ALA A 186 -16.88 3.78 21.82
N VAL A 187 -16.17 4.73 22.42
CA VAL A 187 -16.34 5.11 23.83
C VAL A 187 -17.83 5.40 24.03
N ARG A 188 -18.56 4.43 24.61
CA ARG A 188 -19.94 4.65 25.03
C ARG A 188 -19.91 5.69 26.16
N VAL A 189 -19.94 6.95 25.81
CA VAL A 189 -20.25 8.02 26.75
C VAL A 189 -21.72 7.87 27.10
N ARG A 190 -22.01 7.03 28.08
CA ARG A 190 -23.32 7.05 28.73
C ARG A 190 -23.33 8.26 29.66
N PRO A 191 -24.17 9.26 29.43
CA PRO A 191 -24.39 10.28 30.44
C PRO A 191 -25.01 9.57 31.66
N THR A 192 -24.23 9.42 32.71
CA THR A 192 -24.72 8.92 34.00
C THR A 192 -25.37 10.10 34.73
N GLY A 193 -26.40 10.62 34.14
CA GLY A 193 -27.25 11.64 34.72
C GLY A 193 -28.69 11.17 34.65
N THR A 194 -29.06 10.28 35.56
CA THR A 194 -30.50 10.11 35.89
C THR A 194 -30.88 11.40 36.62
N VAL A 195 -31.39 12.36 35.87
CA VAL A 195 -32.21 13.41 36.48
C VAL A 195 -33.47 12.68 36.89
N GLY A 196 -33.47 12.14 38.09
CA GLY A 196 -34.67 11.65 38.72
C GLY A 196 -35.68 12.80 38.86
N PRO A 197 -36.96 12.58 38.60
CA PRO A 197 -37.95 13.64 38.79
C PRO A 197 -37.86 14.10 40.24
N ILE A 198 -37.61 15.40 40.44
CA ILE A 198 -37.71 16.04 41.75
C ILE A 198 -39.16 15.91 42.17
N ARG A 199 -39.47 14.90 42.98
CA ARG A 199 -40.74 14.85 43.68
C ARG A 199 -40.71 15.93 44.73
N THR A 200 -41.32 17.07 44.44
CA THR A 200 -41.65 18.09 45.39
C THR A 200 -42.74 17.53 46.31
N ALA A 201 -42.31 16.84 47.37
CA ALA A 201 -43.22 16.48 48.46
C ALA A 201 -43.45 17.73 49.30
N LEU A 202 -44.47 18.50 48.93
CA LEU A 202 -45.08 19.43 49.85
C LEU A 202 -45.84 18.61 50.88
N SER A 203 -45.26 18.31 52.02
CA SER A 203 -46.04 17.95 53.20
C SER A 203 -45.64 18.88 54.33
N ALA A 204 -46.57 19.75 54.66
CA ALA A 204 -46.53 20.55 55.87
C ALA A 204 -46.46 19.68 57.10
N SER A 205 -45.58 19.92 58.03
CA SER A 205 -45.93 20.04 59.45
C SER A 205 -44.66 20.00 60.34
N ARG A 206 -44.56 20.97 61.19
CA ARG A 206 -44.02 21.05 62.55
C ARG A 206 -42.51 21.03 62.82
N SER A 207 -42.09 22.21 63.20
CA SER A 207 -41.26 22.58 64.39
C SER A 207 -40.23 21.61 64.89
N GLY A 208 -38.93 21.94 64.71
CA GLY A 208 -37.78 21.44 65.42
C GLY A 208 -36.49 22.17 64.95
N PRO A 209 -35.52 22.45 65.85
CA PRO A 209 -34.49 23.46 65.61
C PRO A 209 -33.42 23.00 64.63
N ILE A 210 -32.85 23.97 63.93
CA ILE A 210 -31.84 23.89 62.89
C ILE A 210 -30.46 23.50 63.47
N PRO A 211 -29.72 22.48 62.91
CA PRO A 211 -28.31 22.47 62.98
C PRO A 211 -27.68 23.08 61.72
N SER A 212 -26.89 24.13 61.89
CA SER A 212 -26.02 24.72 60.92
C SER A 212 -24.97 23.73 60.45
N GLY A 213 -25.00 23.30 59.21
CA GLY A 213 -24.00 22.51 58.55
C GLY A 213 -24.04 22.77 57.05
N SER A 214 -23.21 23.69 56.56
CA SER A 214 -23.02 23.98 55.15
C SER A 214 -22.29 22.79 54.47
N SER A 215 -23.02 21.94 53.78
CA SER A 215 -22.44 20.99 52.82
C SER A 215 -22.66 21.52 51.41
N THR A 216 -21.63 22.17 50.90
CA THR A 216 -21.47 22.49 49.50
C THR A 216 -21.40 21.14 48.71
N VAL A 217 -22.49 20.78 48.08
CA VAL A 217 -22.47 19.70 47.06
C VAL A 217 -21.77 20.26 45.85
N ARG A 218 -20.51 19.84 45.65
CA ARG A 218 -19.80 20.01 44.38
C ARG A 218 -20.34 18.99 43.40
N ASP A 219 -21.05 19.46 42.41
CA ASP A 219 -21.38 18.68 41.21
C ASP A 219 -20.09 18.37 40.46
N GLY A 220 -19.53 17.21 40.69
CA GLY A 220 -18.39 16.66 39.97
C GLY A 220 -18.90 15.84 38.77
N ILE A 221 -18.68 16.34 37.57
CA ILE A 221 -18.83 15.52 36.37
C ILE A 221 -17.70 14.49 36.37
N GLY A 222 -17.97 13.26 36.79
CA GLY A 222 -17.01 12.16 36.78
C GLY A 222 -17.05 11.41 35.46
N LEU A 223 -15.96 11.45 34.73
CA LEU A 223 -15.70 10.57 33.57
C LEU A 223 -15.15 9.22 34.10
N ARG A 224 -15.94 8.15 33.98
CA ARG A 224 -15.47 6.78 34.27
C ARG A 224 -15.12 6.09 32.96
N ILE A 225 -13.81 5.93 32.70
CA ILE A 225 -13.30 5.14 31.57
C ILE A 225 -13.18 3.69 32.03
N GLN A 226 -13.94 2.79 31.44
CA GLN A 226 -13.85 1.35 31.69
C GLN A 226 -13.24 0.67 30.49
N MET A 227 -11.96 0.32 30.57
CA MET A 227 -11.30 -0.54 29.55
C MET A 227 -11.51 -1.99 29.94
N ARG A 228 -12.08 -2.77 29.03
CA ARG A 228 -12.15 -4.24 29.11
C ARG A 228 -11.10 -4.78 28.15
N PHE A 229 -10.08 -5.44 28.69
CA PHE A 229 -9.07 -6.17 27.91
C PHE A 229 -9.57 -7.57 27.57
#